data_2fbcd25898da9face324ffca3782ffd1
#
_entry.id   2fbcd25898da9face324ffca3782ffd1
#
_cell.length_a   1.000
_cell.length_b   1.000
_cell.length_c   1.000
_cell.angle_alpha   90.00
_cell.angle_beta   90.00
_cell.angle_gamma   90.00
#
_symmetry.space_group_name_H-M   'P 1'
#
loop_
_entity.id
_entity.type
_entity.pdbx_description
1 polymer ?
#
loop_
_entity_poly.entity_id
_entity_poly.type
_entity_poly.pdbx_seq_one_letter_code
_entity_poly.pdbx_strand_id
1 'polypeptide(L)'
;MALCLVGSEMCIRDSYNPEDIAILYERSGVGALSILTESKYFLGNIDHLSLVKKKTNLPILRKDFIIDKYQILESKIYQADCILLILSILSDAQAIEFINYANELKLDCIIEVHDEDELKRAIKLDYPVIGINNRNLKSLEINLNNSINLNKNLTNDYILIAESGIKDSDDIKKFNSTGIYNFLIGESLLKSKDKEKKVGELLLNESY
;
A
#
# COMPACT_ATOMS: atom_id res chain seq x y z
N MET A 1 5.69 2.57 10.18
CA MET A 1 6.35 2.36 8.85
C MET A 1 5.50 3.01 7.77
N ALA A 2 6.07 3.79 6.87
CA ALA A 2 5.32 4.34 5.74
C ALA A 2 5.66 3.57 4.46
N LEU A 3 4.63 3.07 3.76
CA LEU A 3 4.73 2.62 2.38
C LEU A 3 4.44 3.82 1.48
N CYS A 4 5.39 4.22 0.65
CA CYS A 4 5.21 5.33 -0.26
C CYS A 4 4.86 4.85 -1.67
N LEU A 5 3.84 5.46 -2.26
CA LEU A 5 3.38 5.12 -3.61
C LEU A 5 4.30 5.74 -4.67
N VAL A 6 4.72 4.91 -5.61
CA VAL A 6 5.46 5.31 -6.82
C VAL A 6 4.57 5.04 -8.03
N GLY A 7 4.18 6.07 -8.75
CA GLY A 7 3.30 6.00 -9.93
C GLY A 7 1.83 6.30 -9.64
N SER A 8 1.25 7.22 -10.39
CA SER A 8 -0.20 7.45 -10.53
C SER A 8 -0.44 8.38 -11.73
N GLU A 9 -1.71 8.57 -12.15
CA GLU A 9 -2.11 9.56 -13.18
C GLU A 9 -1.54 10.97 -12.94
N MET A 10 -1.25 11.33 -11.68
CA MET A 10 -0.68 12.63 -11.32
C MET A 10 0.83 12.73 -11.56
N CYS A 11 1.50 11.62 -11.86
CA CYS A 11 2.94 11.57 -12.17
C CYS A 11 3.24 11.80 -13.66
N ILE A 12 2.22 11.96 -14.52
CA ILE A 12 2.38 12.25 -15.95
C ILE A 12 2.64 13.76 -16.16
N ARG A 13 3.68 14.25 -15.54
CA ARG A 13 4.35 15.47 -16.01
C ARG A 13 5.69 15.05 -16.57
N ASP A 14 6.14 15.73 -17.60
CA ASP A 14 7.28 15.43 -18.49
C ASP A 14 8.62 14.99 -17.87
N SER A 15 8.67 14.69 -16.57
CA SER A 15 9.88 14.33 -15.82
C SER A 15 9.67 13.20 -14.78
N TYR A 16 8.62 12.37 -14.91
CA TYR A 16 8.42 11.25 -13.97
C TYR A 16 9.44 10.13 -14.24
N ASN A 17 10.34 9.91 -13.29
CA ASN A 17 11.24 8.77 -13.26
C ASN A 17 10.99 7.95 -11.98
N PRO A 18 10.47 6.71 -12.06
CA PRO A 18 10.18 5.88 -10.89
C PRO A 18 11.44 5.53 -10.09
N GLU A 19 12.60 5.41 -10.74
CA GLU A 19 13.87 5.09 -10.10
C GLU A 19 14.34 6.26 -9.21
N ASP A 20 14.26 7.50 -9.70
CA ASP A 20 14.66 8.70 -8.94
C ASP A 20 13.75 8.92 -7.72
N ILE A 21 12.44 8.67 -7.88
CA ILE A 21 11.48 8.77 -6.77
C ILE A 21 11.76 7.69 -5.72
N ALA A 22 12.08 6.47 -6.14
CA ALA A 22 12.41 5.39 -5.22
C ALA A 22 13.65 5.71 -4.39
N ILE A 23 14.71 6.22 -5.02
CA ILE A 23 15.94 6.65 -4.35
C ILE A 23 15.64 7.79 -3.35
N LEU A 24 14.84 8.77 -3.76
CA LEU A 24 14.44 9.87 -2.89
C LEU A 24 13.69 9.36 -1.66
N TYR A 25 12.70 8.48 -1.84
CA TYR A 25 11.92 7.92 -0.74
C TYR A 25 12.77 7.07 0.21
N GLU A 26 13.68 6.23 -0.32
CA GLU A 26 14.61 5.44 0.51
C GLU A 26 15.48 6.35 1.37
N ARG A 27 16.05 7.41 0.79
CA ARG A 27 16.84 8.41 1.53
C ARG A 27 16.02 9.16 2.58
N SER A 28 14.76 9.38 2.32
CA SER A 28 13.85 10.05 3.26
C SER A 28 13.39 9.14 4.41
N GLY A 29 13.77 7.84 4.43
CA GLY A 29 13.53 6.94 5.56
C GLY A 29 12.20 6.19 5.51
N VAL A 30 11.57 6.04 4.32
CA VAL A 30 10.39 5.18 4.20
C VAL A 30 10.75 3.70 4.39
N GLY A 31 9.81 2.89 4.88
CA GLY A 31 10.07 1.48 5.19
C GLY A 31 9.84 0.52 4.02
N ALA A 32 9.04 0.93 3.01
CA ALA A 32 8.76 0.12 1.82
C ALA A 32 8.21 1.01 0.70
N LEU A 33 8.22 0.50 -0.53
CA LEU A 33 7.68 1.18 -1.71
C LEU A 33 6.45 0.45 -2.23
N SER A 34 5.45 1.19 -2.69
CA SER A 34 4.28 0.67 -3.38
C SER A 34 4.31 1.13 -4.83
N ILE A 35 4.34 0.19 -5.77
CA ILE A 35 4.45 0.47 -7.21
C ILE A 35 3.12 0.17 -7.88
N LEU A 36 2.51 1.17 -8.50
CA LEU A 36 1.33 1.01 -9.32
C LEU A 36 1.71 0.32 -10.63
N THR A 37 1.06 -0.81 -10.92
CA THR A 37 1.27 -1.58 -12.15
C THR A 37 0.02 -1.65 -13.02
N GLU A 38 -1.14 -1.30 -12.50
CA GLU A 38 -2.39 -1.22 -13.24
C GLU A 38 -2.31 -0.11 -14.30
N SER A 39 -2.48 -0.47 -15.58
CA SER A 39 -2.18 0.40 -16.71
C SER A 39 -3.37 1.24 -17.19
N LYS A 40 -4.61 0.74 -17.01
CA LYS A 40 -5.81 1.33 -17.61
C LYS A 40 -6.33 2.54 -16.84
N TYR A 41 -6.38 2.45 -15.51
CA TYR A 41 -6.97 3.46 -14.63
C TYR A 41 -5.92 4.31 -13.92
N PHE A 42 -4.74 3.72 -13.65
CA PHE A 42 -3.70 4.39 -12.87
C PHE A 42 -2.42 4.65 -13.67
N LEU A 43 -2.40 4.30 -14.96
CA LEU A 43 -1.27 4.48 -15.87
C LEU A 43 0.05 3.88 -15.33
N GLY A 44 -0.08 2.80 -14.55
CA GLY A 44 1.04 2.03 -14.04
C GLY A 44 1.73 1.21 -15.12
N ASN A 45 2.89 0.67 -14.77
CA ASN A 45 3.63 -0.23 -15.65
C ASN A 45 4.34 -1.29 -14.80
N ILE A 46 4.19 -2.56 -15.18
CA ILE A 46 4.80 -3.70 -14.48
C ILE A 46 6.32 -3.63 -14.47
N ASP A 47 6.95 -3.10 -15.53
CA ASP A 47 8.40 -2.94 -15.65
C ASP A 47 8.99 -2.06 -14.53
N HIS A 48 8.21 -1.14 -13.97
CA HIS A 48 8.64 -0.27 -12.87
C HIS A 48 9.07 -1.06 -11.64
N LEU A 49 8.49 -2.26 -11.38
CA LEU A 49 8.91 -3.14 -10.29
C LEU A 49 10.40 -3.49 -10.40
N SER A 50 10.79 -4.06 -11.54
CA SER A 50 12.19 -4.45 -11.78
C SER A 50 13.15 -3.27 -11.91
N LEU A 51 12.70 -2.14 -12.46
CA LEU A 51 13.51 -0.92 -12.55
C LEU A 51 13.82 -0.38 -11.15
N VAL A 52 12.80 -0.23 -10.32
CA VAL A 52 12.92 0.26 -8.94
C VAL A 52 13.73 -0.72 -8.08
N LYS A 53 13.51 -2.04 -8.21
CA LYS A 53 14.24 -3.05 -7.43
C LYS A 53 15.75 -3.00 -7.62
N LYS A 54 16.22 -2.56 -8.79
CA LYS A 54 17.67 -2.37 -9.06
C LYS A 54 18.27 -1.16 -8.35
N LYS A 55 17.46 -0.26 -7.82
CA LYS A 55 17.89 1.03 -7.27
C LYS A 55 17.71 1.15 -5.75
N THR A 56 16.97 0.23 -5.14
CA THR A 56 16.67 0.26 -3.72
C THR A 56 16.71 -1.14 -3.11
N ASN A 57 17.02 -1.20 -1.81
CA ASN A 57 16.92 -2.42 -1.01
C ASN A 57 15.56 -2.52 -0.27
N LEU A 58 14.70 -1.52 -0.40
CA LEU A 58 13.41 -1.54 0.25
C LEU A 58 12.51 -2.65 -0.28
N PRO A 59 11.64 -3.21 0.56
CA PRO A 59 10.55 -4.08 0.10
C PRO A 59 9.63 -3.36 -0.88
N ILE A 60 9.19 -4.06 -1.91
CA ILE A 60 8.33 -3.52 -2.96
C ILE A 60 6.98 -4.23 -2.97
N LEU A 61 5.91 -3.47 -2.75
CA LEU A 61 4.54 -3.90 -2.95
C LEU A 61 4.12 -3.66 -4.41
N ARG A 62 3.66 -4.69 -5.12
CA ARG A 62 2.88 -4.52 -6.35
C ARG A 62 1.47 -4.07 -5.99
N LYS A 63 1.11 -2.84 -6.34
CA LYS A 63 -0.23 -2.31 -6.18
C LYS A 63 -1.00 -2.44 -7.50
N ASP A 64 -1.87 -3.44 -7.54
CA ASP A 64 -2.65 -3.82 -8.72
C ASP A 64 -3.94 -4.51 -8.29
N PHE A 65 -4.88 -4.72 -9.20
CA PHE A 65 -6.03 -5.60 -9.02
C PHE A 65 -5.64 -7.04 -9.36
N ILE A 66 -5.22 -7.81 -8.36
CA ILE A 66 -4.84 -9.21 -8.53
C ILE A 66 -6.11 -10.08 -8.52
N ILE A 67 -6.46 -10.62 -9.67
CA ILE A 67 -7.66 -11.45 -9.88
C ILE A 67 -7.37 -12.81 -10.52
N ASP A 68 -6.09 -13.06 -10.86
CA ASP A 68 -5.63 -14.30 -11.48
C ASP A 68 -4.26 -14.71 -10.91
N LYS A 69 -4.03 -16.01 -10.74
CA LYS A 69 -2.74 -16.57 -10.26
C LYS A 69 -1.57 -16.21 -11.15
N TYR A 70 -1.80 -16.03 -12.44
CA TYR A 70 -0.75 -15.57 -13.35
C TYR A 70 -0.15 -14.24 -12.90
N GLN A 71 -0.96 -13.30 -12.40
CA GLN A 71 -0.47 -12.01 -11.91
C GLN A 71 0.42 -12.17 -10.67
N ILE A 72 0.20 -13.21 -9.84
CA ILE A 72 1.05 -13.51 -8.68
C ILE A 72 2.42 -14.02 -9.14
N LEU A 73 2.44 -14.95 -10.09
CA LEU A 73 3.69 -15.43 -10.71
C LEU A 73 4.43 -14.27 -11.39
N GLU A 74 3.73 -13.46 -12.14
CA GLU A 74 4.24 -12.27 -12.80
C GLU A 74 4.87 -11.29 -11.79
N SER A 75 4.22 -11.05 -10.64
CA SER A 75 4.76 -10.24 -9.55
C SER A 75 6.13 -10.73 -9.09
N LYS A 76 6.28 -12.06 -8.95
CA LYS A 76 7.56 -12.68 -8.58
C LYS A 76 8.62 -12.49 -9.63
N ILE A 77 8.27 -12.69 -10.91
CA ILE A 77 9.20 -12.52 -12.05
C ILE A 77 9.72 -11.08 -12.12
N TYR A 78 8.83 -10.10 -11.88
CA TYR A 78 9.19 -8.68 -11.86
C TYR A 78 9.75 -8.20 -10.52
N GLN A 79 10.04 -9.13 -9.59
CA GLN A 79 10.78 -8.90 -8.34
C GLN A 79 10.01 -8.04 -7.31
N ALA A 80 8.68 -8.15 -7.29
CA ALA A 80 7.93 -7.70 -6.14
C ALA A 80 8.26 -8.56 -4.90
N ASP A 81 8.19 -7.98 -3.73
CA ASP A 81 8.33 -8.68 -2.44
C ASP A 81 6.94 -8.96 -1.82
N CYS A 82 5.95 -8.13 -2.16
CA CYS A 82 4.61 -8.19 -1.62
C CYS A 82 3.57 -7.90 -2.71
N ILE A 83 2.35 -8.45 -2.54
CA ILE A 83 1.19 -8.20 -3.41
C ILE A 83 0.00 -7.71 -2.58
N LEU A 84 -0.94 -7.03 -3.25
CA LEU A 84 -2.19 -6.56 -2.66
C LEU A 84 -3.33 -7.50 -3.06
N LEU A 85 -4.04 -8.05 -2.07
CA LEU A 85 -5.23 -8.89 -2.27
C LEU A 85 -6.45 -8.15 -1.73
N ILE A 86 -7.30 -7.68 -2.63
CA ILE A 86 -8.45 -6.81 -2.31
C ILE A 86 -9.70 -7.67 -2.15
N LEU A 87 -10.25 -7.77 -0.92
CA LEU A 87 -11.37 -8.68 -0.63
C LEU A 87 -12.69 -8.28 -1.29
N SER A 88 -12.87 -7.01 -1.65
CA SER A 88 -14.08 -6.56 -2.37
C SER A 88 -14.21 -7.16 -3.77
N ILE A 89 -13.11 -7.63 -4.37
CA ILE A 89 -13.09 -8.22 -5.72
C ILE A 89 -12.77 -9.72 -5.74
N LEU A 90 -12.46 -10.32 -4.57
CA LEU A 90 -12.11 -11.74 -4.44
C LEU A 90 -13.15 -12.48 -3.59
N SER A 91 -13.48 -13.69 -3.97
CA SER A 91 -14.16 -14.64 -3.08
C SER A 91 -13.17 -15.17 -2.03
N ASP A 92 -13.70 -15.72 -0.92
CA ASP A 92 -12.85 -16.31 0.14
C ASP A 92 -11.99 -17.46 -0.40
N ALA A 93 -12.54 -18.29 -1.29
CA ALA A 93 -11.80 -19.38 -1.92
C ALA A 93 -10.63 -18.87 -2.78
N GLN A 94 -10.85 -17.81 -3.57
CA GLN A 94 -9.77 -17.18 -4.35
C GLN A 94 -8.71 -16.54 -3.43
N ALA A 95 -9.13 -15.84 -2.37
CA ALA A 95 -8.19 -15.22 -1.44
C ALA A 95 -7.29 -16.27 -0.78
N ILE A 96 -7.85 -17.40 -0.29
CA ILE A 96 -7.09 -18.52 0.27
C ILE A 96 -6.12 -19.11 -0.78
N GLU A 97 -6.61 -19.36 -1.99
CA GLU A 97 -5.79 -19.89 -3.07
C GLU A 97 -4.62 -18.97 -3.42
N PHE A 98 -4.87 -17.65 -3.48
CA PHE A 98 -3.87 -16.65 -3.82
C PHE A 98 -2.83 -16.47 -2.71
N ILE A 99 -3.26 -16.47 -1.44
CA ILE A 99 -2.34 -16.44 -0.28
C ILE A 99 -1.41 -17.65 -0.32
N ASN A 100 -1.97 -18.85 -0.50
CA ASN A 100 -1.16 -20.08 -0.56
C ASN A 100 -0.14 -20.04 -1.70
N TYR A 101 -0.58 -19.60 -2.89
CA TYR A 101 0.32 -19.51 -4.04
C TYR A 101 1.39 -18.41 -3.88
N ALA A 102 1.04 -17.28 -3.27
CA ALA A 102 2.02 -16.25 -2.93
C ALA A 102 3.07 -16.78 -1.94
N ASN A 103 2.64 -17.52 -0.90
CA ASN A 103 3.54 -18.15 0.06
C ASN A 103 4.50 -19.15 -0.60
N GLU A 104 4.02 -19.98 -1.54
CA GLU A 104 4.88 -20.90 -2.32
C GLU A 104 5.97 -20.14 -3.09
N LEU A 105 5.64 -18.96 -3.61
CA LEU A 105 6.55 -18.09 -4.35
C LEU A 105 7.39 -17.17 -3.44
N LYS A 106 7.21 -17.25 -2.11
CA LYS A 106 7.85 -16.35 -1.13
C LYS A 106 7.55 -14.89 -1.43
N LEU A 107 6.28 -14.58 -1.63
CA LEU A 107 5.70 -13.25 -1.69
C LEU A 107 4.84 -13.04 -0.45
N ASP A 108 5.00 -11.89 0.19
CA ASP A 108 4.07 -11.45 1.23
C ASP A 108 2.77 -10.92 0.61
N CYS A 109 1.71 -10.85 1.42
CA CYS A 109 0.44 -10.27 1.01
C CYS A 109 0.02 -9.14 1.96
N ILE A 110 -0.70 -8.15 1.44
CA ILE A 110 -1.53 -7.26 2.22
C ILE A 110 -2.98 -7.60 1.86
N ILE A 111 -3.79 -7.92 2.87
CA ILE A 111 -5.22 -8.21 2.67
C ILE A 111 -5.99 -6.90 2.83
N GLU A 112 -6.41 -6.29 1.71
CA GLU A 112 -7.11 -5.01 1.72
C GLU A 112 -8.61 -5.20 1.98
N VAL A 113 -9.14 -4.42 2.95
CA VAL A 113 -10.55 -4.39 3.32
C VAL A 113 -11.08 -2.95 3.36
N HIS A 114 -12.40 -2.78 3.15
CA HIS A 114 -13.07 -1.48 3.10
C HIS A 114 -14.15 -1.30 4.17
N ASP A 115 -14.68 -2.39 4.70
CA ASP A 115 -15.78 -2.39 5.66
C ASP A 115 -15.67 -3.53 6.67
N GLU A 116 -16.64 -3.58 7.59
CA GLU A 116 -16.66 -4.56 8.68
C GLU A 116 -16.89 -5.99 8.18
N ASP A 117 -17.65 -6.18 7.10
CA ASP A 117 -17.93 -7.52 6.58
C ASP A 117 -16.68 -8.08 5.88
N GLU A 118 -15.96 -7.26 5.12
CA GLU A 118 -14.66 -7.63 4.55
C GLU A 118 -13.62 -7.88 5.65
N LEU A 119 -13.62 -7.09 6.74
CA LEU A 119 -12.74 -7.32 7.88
C LEU A 119 -13.01 -8.68 8.55
N LYS A 120 -14.29 -9.05 8.75
CA LYS A 120 -14.65 -10.38 9.28
C LYS A 120 -14.16 -11.51 8.37
N ARG A 121 -14.16 -11.31 7.06
CA ARG A 121 -13.60 -12.25 6.08
C ARG A 121 -12.08 -12.33 6.22
N ALA A 122 -11.38 -11.19 6.30
CA ALA A 122 -9.93 -11.12 6.46
C ALA A 122 -9.45 -11.85 7.73
N ILE A 123 -10.15 -11.67 8.85
CA ILE A 123 -9.84 -12.38 10.11
C ILE A 123 -9.94 -13.90 9.93
N LYS A 124 -10.92 -14.40 9.17
CA LYS A 124 -11.05 -15.85 8.89
C LYS A 124 -9.95 -16.42 8.00
N LEU A 125 -9.29 -15.56 7.20
CA LEU A 125 -8.15 -15.98 6.38
C LEU A 125 -6.89 -16.21 7.20
N ASP A 126 -6.86 -15.74 8.46
CA ASP A 126 -5.74 -15.88 9.42
C ASP A 126 -4.40 -15.41 8.84
N TYR A 127 -4.42 -14.29 8.09
CA TYR A 127 -3.22 -13.68 7.53
C TYR A 127 -2.85 -12.42 8.32
N PRO A 128 -1.56 -12.25 8.72
CA PRO A 128 -1.20 -11.29 9.76
C PRO A 128 -1.25 -9.81 9.32
N VAL A 129 -1.27 -9.51 8.02
CA VAL A 129 -1.18 -8.14 7.50
C VAL A 129 -2.48 -7.72 6.85
N ILE A 130 -3.16 -6.74 7.44
CA ILE A 130 -4.44 -6.20 6.98
C ILE A 130 -4.27 -4.73 6.59
N GLY A 131 -4.63 -4.40 5.35
CA GLY A 131 -4.77 -3.03 4.87
C GLY A 131 -6.22 -2.57 5.03
N ILE A 132 -6.47 -1.43 5.68
CA ILE A 132 -7.80 -0.83 5.71
C ILE A 132 -7.79 0.40 4.81
N ASN A 133 -8.53 0.33 3.71
CA ASN A 133 -8.65 1.42 2.78
C ASN A 133 -9.75 2.40 3.24
N ASN A 134 -9.36 3.64 3.54
CA ASN A 134 -10.28 4.71 3.93
C ASN A 134 -11.08 5.26 2.74
N ARG A 135 -10.75 4.87 1.51
CA ARG A 135 -11.50 5.26 0.30
C ARG A 135 -12.55 4.21 -0.02
N ASN A 136 -13.80 4.61 -0.06
CA ASN A 136 -14.87 3.77 -0.57
C ASN A 136 -14.71 3.60 -2.09
N LEU A 137 -14.59 2.37 -2.58
CA LEU A 137 -14.35 2.11 -4.01
C LEU A 137 -15.56 2.43 -4.90
N LYS A 138 -16.77 2.56 -4.34
CA LYS A 138 -17.98 2.88 -5.11
C LYS A 138 -18.25 4.37 -5.17
N SER A 139 -18.17 5.08 -4.04
CA SER A 139 -18.42 6.53 -3.95
C SER A 139 -17.18 7.38 -4.15
N LEU A 140 -15.99 6.77 -4.05
CA LEU A 140 -14.67 7.42 -4.02
C LEU A 140 -14.46 8.38 -2.84
N GLU A 141 -15.40 8.44 -1.91
CA GLU A 141 -15.29 9.24 -0.70
C GLU A 141 -14.24 8.67 0.25
N ILE A 142 -13.54 9.58 0.93
CA ILE A 142 -12.50 9.22 1.90
C ILE A 142 -12.99 9.53 3.30
N ASN A 143 -12.90 8.54 4.20
CA ASN A 143 -13.24 8.70 5.61
C ASN A 143 -12.14 8.06 6.49
N LEU A 144 -11.27 8.87 7.06
CA LEU A 144 -10.16 8.42 7.93
C LEU A 144 -10.65 7.67 9.19
N ASN A 145 -11.90 7.91 9.62
CA ASN A 145 -12.45 7.19 10.76
C ASN A 145 -12.75 5.71 10.44
N ASN A 146 -12.73 5.32 9.17
CA ASN A 146 -12.94 3.93 8.78
C ASN A 146 -11.88 3.01 9.41
N SER A 147 -10.60 3.26 9.17
CA SER A 147 -9.51 2.48 9.78
C SER A 147 -9.56 2.51 11.31
N ILE A 148 -9.85 3.68 11.91
CA ILE A 148 -9.95 3.84 13.37
C ILE A 148 -11.08 3.00 13.96
N ASN A 149 -12.23 2.95 13.29
CA ASN A 149 -13.38 2.19 13.78
C ASN A 149 -13.18 0.68 13.60
N LEU A 150 -12.66 0.27 12.45
CA LEU A 150 -12.41 -1.15 12.17
C LEU A 150 -11.28 -1.71 13.06
N ASN A 151 -10.26 -0.91 13.37
CA ASN A 151 -9.17 -1.31 14.26
C ASN A 151 -9.66 -1.74 15.65
N LYS A 152 -10.79 -1.20 16.15
CA LYS A 152 -11.36 -1.60 17.45
C LYS A 152 -11.79 -3.07 17.50
N ASN A 153 -12.01 -3.68 16.35
CA ASN A 153 -12.44 -5.07 16.20
C ASN A 153 -11.26 -6.03 15.96
N LEU A 154 -10.04 -5.51 15.90
CA LEU A 154 -8.82 -6.29 15.71
C LEU A 154 -8.08 -6.50 17.03
N THR A 155 -7.44 -7.67 17.17
CA THR A 155 -6.48 -7.93 18.23
C THR A 155 -5.10 -7.41 17.87
N ASN A 156 -4.18 -7.36 18.84
CA ASN A 156 -2.80 -6.91 18.61
C ASN A 156 -1.95 -7.88 17.77
N ASP A 157 -2.52 -9.00 17.34
CA ASP A 157 -1.82 -10.02 16.55
C ASP A 157 -1.72 -9.63 15.07
N TYR A 158 -2.47 -8.61 14.64
CA TYR A 158 -2.48 -8.13 13.26
C TYR A 158 -1.60 -6.90 13.08
N ILE A 159 -0.88 -6.87 11.96
CA ILE A 159 -0.20 -5.67 11.46
C ILE A 159 -1.20 -4.90 10.61
N LEU A 160 -1.66 -3.76 11.13
CA LEU A 160 -2.62 -2.93 10.43
C LEU A 160 -1.92 -1.84 9.63
N ILE A 161 -2.34 -1.67 8.37
CA ILE A 161 -1.90 -0.59 7.48
C ILE A 161 -3.12 0.27 7.13
N ALA A 162 -3.10 1.56 7.49
CA ALA A 162 -4.14 2.50 7.04
C ALA A 162 -3.78 3.04 5.66
N GLU A 163 -4.74 2.95 4.73
CA GLU A 163 -4.56 3.35 3.35
C GLU A 163 -5.51 4.48 2.96
N SER A 164 -5.07 5.33 2.06
CA SER A 164 -5.80 6.46 1.50
C SER A 164 -6.16 7.58 2.47
N GLY A 165 -6.10 8.81 1.98
CA GLY A 165 -6.62 10.00 2.63
C GLY A 165 -5.68 10.69 3.62
N ILE A 166 -4.54 10.14 3.94
CA ILE A 166 -3.56 10.72 4.86
C ILE A 166 -2.87 11.90 4.17
N LYS A 167 -2.96 13.08 4.80
CA LYS A 167 -2.49 14.34 4.22
C LYS A 167 -1.30 14.94 4.93
N ASP A 168 -1.28 14.88 6.25
CA ASP A 168 -0.32 15.59 7.08
C ASP A 168 0.03 14.85 8.38
N SER A 169 0.89 15.47 9.19
CA SER A 169 1.33 14.92 10.47
C SER A 169 0.22 14.80 11.51
N ASP A 170 -0.83 15.60 11.41
CA ASP A 170 -1.93 15.53 12.37
C ASP A 170 -2.81 14.30 12.10
N ASP A 171 -2.98 13.92 10.85
CA ASP A 171 -3.59 12.63 10.49
C ASP A 171 -2.79 11.46 11.07
N ILE A 172 -1.45 11.49 10.94
CA ILE A 172 -0.55 10.46 11.50
C ILE A 172 -0.68 10.39 13.02
N LYS A 173 -0.65 11.53 13.72
CA LYS A 173 -0.83 11.59 15.19
C LYS A 173 -2.18 11.01 15.61
N LYS A 174 -3.25 11.34 14.87
CA LYS A 174 -4.58 10.82 15.09
C LYS A 174 -4.61 9.29 15.00
N PHE A 175 -4.01 8.70 13.98
CA PHE A 175 -3.91 7.24 13.83
C PHE A 175 -3.05 6.62 14.93
N ASN A 176 -1.88 7.21 15.24
CA ASN A 176 -0.99 6.71 16.28
C ASN A 176 -1.67 6.67 17.64
N SER A 177 -2.54 7.66 17.97
CA SER A 177 -3.33 7.67 19.21
C SER A 177 -4.34 6.52 19.32
N THR A 178 -4.61 5.82 18.22
CA THR A 178 -5.50 4.66 18.15
C THR A 178 -4.77 3.33 17.94
N GLY A 179 -3.43 3.33 18.01
CA GLY A 179 -2.61 2.13 17.85
C GLY A 179 -2.29 1.75 16.40
N ILE A 180 -2.55 2.63 15.42
CA ILE A 180 -2.23 2.42 14.01
C ILE A 180 -0.93 3.16 13.69
N TYR A 181 0.11 2.43 13.31
CA TYR A 181 1.46 2.96 13.07
C TYR A 181 1.99 2.70 11.66
N ASN A 182 1.26 1.97 10.83
CA ASN A 182 1.68 1.70 9.46
C ASN A 182 0.71 2.33 8.47
N PHE A 183 1.26 2.93 7.41
CA PHE A 183 0.50 3.76 6.49
C PHE A 183 0.93 3.49 5.05
N LEU A 184 -0.05 3.42 4.13
CA LEU A 184 0.19 3.45 2.70
C LEU A 184 -0.23 4.84 2.16
N ILE A 185 0.75 5.65 1.76
CA ILE A 185 0.56 7.05 1.42
C ILE A 185 1.01 7.30 -0.02
N GLY A 186 0.15 7.91 -0.81
CA GLY A 186 0.44 8.22 -2.21
C GLY A 186 0.11 9.66 -2.58
N GLU A 187 -1.16 10.01 -2.55
CA GLU A 187 -1.69 11.26 -3.12
C GLU A 187 -1.01 12.53 -2.55
N SER A 188 -0.85 12.60 -1.23
CA SER A 188 -0.22 13.76 -0.57
C SER A 188 1.25 13.93 -0.94
N LEU A 189 1.98 12.83 -1.11
CA LEU A 189 3.37 12.83 -1.54
C LEU A 189 3.52 13.26 -3.00
N LEU A 190 2.67 12.71 -3.88
CA LEU A 190 2.72 13.02 -5.31
C LEU A 190 2.35 14.47 -5.62
N LYS A 191 1.40 15.04 -4.86
CA LYS A 191 1.00 16.46 -4.98
C LYS A 191 2.02 17.44 -4.40
N SER A 192 2.91 16.99 -3.52
CA SER A 192 3.90 17.86 -2.90
C SER A 192 4.96 18.32 -3.91
N LYS A 193 5.29 19.62 -3.86
CA LYS A 193 6.42 20.19 -4.62
C LYS A 193 7.76 19.72 -4.07
N ASP A 194 7.84 19.54 -2.76
CA ASP A 194 9.00 19.02 -2.03
C ASP A 194 8.61 17.70 -1.35
N LYS A 195 8.93 16.60 -2.03
CA LYS A 195 8.57 15.25 -1.58
C LYS A 195 9.37 14.81 -0.36
N GLU A 196 10.64 15.19 -0.29
CA GLU A 196 11.54 14.84 0.82
C GLU A 196 11.05 15.48 2.12
N LYS A 197 10.78 16.78 2.09
CA LYS A 197 10.20 17.50 3.22
C LYS A 197 8.85 16.90 3.63
N LYS A 198 8.02 16.51 2.65
CA LYS A 198 6.71 15.93 2.94
C LYS A 198 6.81 14.54 3.58
N VAL A 199 7.76 13.72 3.16
CA VAL A 199 8.05 12.44 3.83
C VAL A 199 8.51 12.68 5.26
N GLY A 200 9.45 13.62 5.50
CA GLY A 200 9.91 13.98 6.84
C GLY A 200 8.76 14.41 7.77
N GLU A 201 7.83 15.25 7.27
CA GLU A 201 6.62 15.65 8.00
C GLU A 201 5.76 14.44 8.39
N LEU A 202 5.52 13.52 7.45
CA LEU A 202 4.68 12.34 7.67
C LEU A 202 5.34 11.28 8.57
N LEU A 203 6.66 11.21 8.57
CA LEU A 203 7.42 10.35 9.49
C LEU A 203 7.54 10.95 10.89
N LEU A 204 7.00 12.14 11.14
CA LEU A 204 7.13 12.91 12.37
C LEU A 204 8.59 13.18 12.75
N ASN A 205 9.48 13.23 11.77
CA ASN A 205 10.84 13.65 11.99
C ASN A 205 10.83 15.13 12.34
N GLU A 206 11.31 15.47 13.53
CA GLU A 206 11.52 16.87 13.90
C GLU A 206 12.51 17.48 12.91
N SER A 207 12.14 18.63 12.35
CA SER A 207 13.02 19.36 11.42
C SER A 207 14.30 19.74 12.17
N TYR A 208 15.44 19.22 11.75
CA TYR A 208 16.74 19.73 12.14
C TYR A 208 17.01 21.08 11.53
#